data_aa3eb8cfefb3e393f2631ecf0e38af5e
#
_entry.id   aa3eb8cfefb3e393f2631ecf0e38af5e
#
_cell.length_a   1.000
_cell.length_b   1.000
_cell.length_c   1.000
_cell.angle_alpha   90.00
_cell.angle_beta   90.00
_cell.angle_gamma   90.00
#
_symmetry.space_group_name_H-M   'P 1'
#
loop_
_entity.id
_entity.type
_entity.pdbx_description
1 polymer ?
#
loop_
_entity_poly.entity_id
_entity_poly.type
_entity_poly.pdbx_seq_one_letter_code
_entity_poly.pdbx_strand_id
1 'polypeptide(L)'
;RSLLVTGVQTCALPIFQTAVGDKYVFEEMQKNDYWVGGEQSGHIIFLEHEVTGDGLMTALKILEIMKATGKSLKELSEGLFIYPQLLKNVTVKDKNACLESKELQEVVDAVANDLGNEGRILVRPSGTEPLIRVMVEAKTDELCAQYVKRVTDFLEENNF
;
A
#
# COMPACT_ATOMS: atom_id res chain seq x y z
N ARG A 1 13.55 -5.04 -0.26
CA ARG A 1 13.77 -3.97 -1.27
C ARG A 1 13.24 -2.70 -0.65
N SER A 2 14.14 -1.74 -0.42
CA SER A 2 13.76 -0.41 0.07
C SER A 2 12.96 0.29 -1.01
N LEU A 3 11.77 0.79 -0.69
CA LEU A 3 11.04 1.69 -1.56
C LEU A 3 11.53 3.10 -1.35
N LEU A 4 11.92 3.68 -2.44
CA LEU A 4 12.11 5.12 -2.56
C LEU A 4 10.73 5.79 -2.49
N VAL A 5 10.49 6.55 -1.44
CA VAL A 5 9.48 7.59 -1.49
C VAL A 5 10.04 8.68 -2.36
N THR A 6 9.61 8.71 -3.62
CA THR A 6 9.97 9.77 -4.56
C THR A 6 9.33 11.06 -4.09
N GLY A 7 10.14 12.04 -3.70
CA GLY A 7 9.71 13.42 -3.50
C GLY A 7 10.10 14.09 -2.19
N VAL A 8 10.55 13.37 -1.18
CA VAL A 8 11.11 14.01 0.01
C VAL A 8 12.59 13.68 0.08
N GLN A 9 13.37 14.51 -0.56
CA GLN A 9 14.82 14.49 -0.45
C GLN A 9 15.21 15.14 0.87
N THR A 10 15.14 14.41 1.96
CA THR A 10 15.83 14.78 3.19
C THR A 10 15.95 13.56 4.05
N CYS A 11 17.15 13.23 4.51
CA CYS A 11 17.44 12.32 5.63
C CYS A 11 16.41 11.19 5.75
N ALA A 12 16.05 10.58 4.62
CA ALA A 12 15.00 9.57 4.59
C ALA A 12 15.47 8.43 5.47
N LEU A 13 14.84 8.30 6.61
CA LEU A 13 14.89 7.08 7.37
C LEU A 13 14.52 5.95 6.42
N PRO A 14 15.21 4.81 6.47
CA PRO A 14 14.87 3.69 5.62
C PRO A 14 13.39 3.32 5.85
N ILE A 15 12.62 3.25 4.74
CA ILE A 15 11.24 2.80 4.80
C ILE A 15 11.22 1.32 4.47
N PHE A 16 10.60 0.55 5.36
CA PHE A 16 10.42 -0.89 5.20
C PHE A 16 8.97 -1.19 4.84
N GLN A 17 8.78 -2.06 3.87
CA GLN A 17 7.46 -2.55 3.51
C GLN A 17 7.24 -3.94 4.09
N THR A 18 6.03 -4.16 4.58
CA THR A 18 5.56 -5.43 5.10
C THR A 18 4.45 -6.00 4.21
N ALA A 19 3.99 -7.21 4.52
CA ALA A 19 2.71 -7.68 4.03
C ALA A 19 1.57 -6.78 4.54
N VAL A 20 0.43 -6.79 3.86
CA VAL A 20 -0.74 -5.99 4.22
C VAL A 20 -1.35 -6.52 5.52
N GLY A 21 -1.54 -5.65 6.48
CA GLY A 21 -2.12 -5.93 7.80
C GLY A 21 -1.26 -5.34 8.92
N ASP A 22 -1.90 -4.65 9.86
CA ASP A 22 -1.28 -4.01 11.03
C ASP A 22 -0.42 -4.97 11.85
N LYS A 23 -0.83 -6.23 11.94
CA LYS A 23 -0.06 -7.30 12.58
C LYS A 23 1.35 -7.42 11.98
N TYR A 24 1.48 -7.42 10.66
CA TYR A 24 2.79 -7.55 9.99
C TYR A 24 3.64 -6.31 10.16
N VAL A 25 3.00 -5.14 10.19
CA VAL A 25 3.67 -3.88 10.51
C VAL A 25 4.24 -3.94 11.94
N PHE A 26 3.43 -4.35 12.91
CA PHE A 26 3.85 -4.46 14.30
C PHE A 26 4.97 -5.50 14.50
N GLU A 27 4.85 -6.69 13.89
CA GLU A 27 5.89 -7.72 13.97
C GLU A 27 7.24 -7.24 13.42
N GLU A 28 7.23 -6.51 12.29
CA GLU A 28 8.46 -5.95 11.71
C GLU A 28 9.03 -4.82 12.58
N MET A 29 8.16 -3.99 13.17
CA MET A 29 8.58 -2.94 14.11
C MET A 29 9.26 -3.55 15.35
N GLN A 30 8.67 -4.58 15.96
CA GLN A 30 9.26 -5.25 17.12
C GLN A 30 10.61 -5.91 16.82
N LYS A 31 10.71 -6.57 15.66
CA LYS A 31 11.93 -7.27 15.25
C LYS A 31 13.12 -6.34 15.08
N ASN A 32 12.90 -5.12 14.63
CA ASN A 32 13.95 -4.19 14.27
C ASN A 32 13.97 -2.92 15.12
N ASP A 33 13.15 -2.86 16.15
CA ASP A 33 13.03 -1.70 17.07
C ASP A 33 12.69 -0.40 16.33
N TYR A 34 11.71 -0.46 15.40
CA TYR A 34 11.25 0.72 14.67
C TYR A 34 10.17 1.46 15.47
N TRP A 35 10.28 2.76 15.55
CA TRP A 35 9.44 3.60 16.40
C TRP A 35 8.03 3.82 15.88
N VAL A 36 7.88 3.92 14.55
CA VAL A 36 6.61 4.26 13.88
C VAL A 36 6.38 3.30 12.74
N GLY A 37 5.17 2.79 12.68
CA GLY A 37 4.67 2.02 11.56
C GLY A 37 3.23 2.40 11.26
N GLY A 38 2.76 2.06 10.07
CA GLY A 38 1.37 2.35 9.74
C GLY A 38 0.94 1.78 8.41
N GLU A 39 -0.35 1.89 8.17
CA GLU A 39 -1.01 1.46 6.95
C GLU A 39 -1.76 2.63 6.30
N GLN A 40 -1.99 2.53 5.01
CA GLN A 40 -2.81 3.49 4.26
C GLN A 40 -4.26 3.57 4.79
N SER A 41 -4.73 2.53 5.48
CA SER A 41 -6.03 2.51 6.16
C SER A 41 -6.17 3.53 7.29
N GLY A 42 -5.06 4.17 7.69
CA GLY A 42 -5.01 5.15 8.77
C GLY A 42 -4.62 4.60 10.13
N HIS A 43 -4.27 3.32 10.21
CA HIS A 43 -3.68 2.74 11.42
C HIS A 43 -2.22 3.19 11.53
N ILE A 44 -1.91 3.96 12.57
CA ILE A 44 -0.54 4.38 12.90
C ILE A 44 -0.18 3.80 14.26
N ILE A 45 0.94 3.11 14.33
CA ILE A 45 1.47 2.46 15.54
C ILE A 45 2.70 3.24 16.00
N PHE A 46 2.73 3.62 17.26
CA PHE A 46 3.89 4.16 17.94
C PHE A 46 4.39 3.11 18.94
N LEU A 47 5.43 2.36 18.61
CA LEU A 47 5.88 1.18 19.37
C LEU A 47 6.19 1.49 20.85
N GLU A 48 6.62 2.70 21.15
CA GLU A 48 6.90 3.14 22.53
C GLU A 48 5.64 3.22 23.41
N HIS A 49 4.47 3.38 22.78
CA HIS A 49 3.22 3.64 23.51
C HIS A 49 2.22 2.49 23.37
N GLU A 50 2.08 1.91 22.17
CA GLU A 50 1.01 0.98 21.86
C GLU A 50 1.45 -0.14 20.91
N VAL A 51 0.75 -1.27 20.99
CA VAL A 51 0.96 -2.44 20.14
C VAL A 51 0.04 -2.47 18.92
N THR A 52 -0.84 -1.50 18.81
CA THR A 52 -1.84 -1.37 17.74
C THR A 52 -2.01 0.08 17.34
N GLY A 53 -2.69 0.33 16.23
CA GLY A 53 -2.99 1.69 15.79
C GLY A 53 -3.95 2.40 16.74
N ASP A 54 -3.57 3.60 17.20
CA ASP A 54 -4.39 4.48 18.04
C ASP A 54 -4.56 5.85 17.37
N GLY A 55 -5.81 6.16 16.98
CA GLY A 55 -6.14 7.42 16.32
C GLY A 55 -6.03 8.62 17.24
N LEU A 56 -6.32 8.47 18.55
CA LEU A 56 -6.18 9.56 19.52
C LEU A 56 -4.72 9.89 19.77
N MET A 57 -3.89 8.87 19.98
CA MET A 57 -2.44 9.04 20.13
C MET A 57 -1.85 9.69 18.88
N THR A 58 -2.26 9.24 17.68
CA THR A 58 -1.83 9.83 16.42
C THR A 58 -2.20 11.33 16.34
N ALA A 59 -3.41 11.68 16.71
CA ALA A 59 -3.84 13.07 16.73
C ALA A 59 -3.01 13.92 17.73
N LEU A 60 -2.75 13.40 18.91
CA LEU A 60 -1.92 14.09 19.93
C LEU A 60 -0.49 14.29 19.43
N LYS A 61 0.12 13.30 18.79
CA LYS A 61 1.45 13.42 18.19
C LYS A 61 1.51 14.46 17.08
N ILE A 62 0.49 14.55 16.24
CA ILE A 62 0.39 15.59 15.21
C ILE A 62 0.28 16.98 15.85
N LEU A 63 -0.56 17.14 16.88
CA LEU A 63 -0.70 18.41 17.58
C LEU A 63 0.60 18.82 18.30
N GLU A 64 1.33 17.87 18.84
CA GLU A 64 2.67 18.10 19.45
C GLU A 64 3.65 18.64 18.40
N ILE A 65 3.69 18.04 17.20
CA ILE A 65 4.54 18.49 16.08
C ILE A 65 4.12 19.87 15.60
N MET A 66 2.82 20.13 15.45
CA MET A 66 2.31 21.45 15.06
C MET A 66 2.73 22.51 16.06
N LYS A 67 2.61 22.22 17.36
CA LYS A 67 3.02 23.14 18.44
C LYS A 67 4.53 23.37 18.43
N ALA A 68 5.32 22.31 18.27
CA ALA A 68 6.78 22.40 18.29
C ALA A 68 7.34 23.15 17.08
N THR A 69 6.72 23.00 15.90
CA THR A 69 7.17 23.62 14.64
C THR A 69 6.54 24.97 14.36
N GLY A 70 5.43 25.30 15.01
CA GLY A 70 4.61 26.46 14.70
C GLY A 70 3.87 26.38 13.36
N LYS A 71 3.87 25.20 12.71
CA LYS A 71 3.26 24.97 11.41
C LYS A 71 1.84 24.45 11.52
N SER A 72 0.99 24.84 10.58
CA SER A 72 -0.32 24.23 10.39
C SER A 72 -0.21 22.84 9.79
N LEU A 73 -1.25 22.03 9.92
CA LEU A 73 -1.31 20.69 9.29
C LEU A 73 -1.13 20.78 7.76
N LYS A 74 -1.66 21.81 7.13
CA LYS A 74 -1.48 22.08 5.70
C LYS A 74 0.00 22.25 5.34
N GLU A 75 0.72 23.08 6.07
CA GLU A 75 2.16 23.29 5.84
C GLU A 75 3.00 22.04 6.12
N LEU A 76 2.59 21.23 7.10
CA LEU A 76 3.25 19.94 7.38
C LEU A 76 3.02 18.90 6.27
N SER A 77 1.91 19.00 5.55
CA SER A 77 1.59 18.10 4.43
C SER A 77 2.04 18.62 3.06
N GLU A 78 2.61 19.82 2.99
CA GLU A 78 3.16 20.35 1.74
C GLU A 78 4.27 19.46 1.18
N GLY A 79 4.16 19.13 -0.11
CA GLY A 79 5.10 18.26 -0.80
C GLY A 79 4.75 16.78 -0.75
N LEU A 80 3.69 16.38 -0.02
CA LEU A 80 3.16 15.02 -0.12
C LEU A 80 2.36 14.89 -1.42
N PHE A 81 2.79 13.98 -2.27
CA PHE A 81 2.03 13.56 -3.45
C PHE A 81 1.43 12.18 -3.19
N ILE A 82 0.11 12.11 -3.14
CA ILE A 82 -0.62 10.84 -2.96
C ILE A 82 -1.00 10.35 -4.35
N TYR A 83 -0.47 9.20 -4.73
CA TYR A 83 -0.83 8.56 -5.98
C TYR A 83 -2.29 8.08 -5.95
N PRO A 84 -3.04 8.29 -7.05
CA PRO A 84 -4.33 7.64 -7.24
C PRO A 84 -4.21 6.14 -7.08
N GLN A 85 -5.27 5.54 -6.56
CA GLN A 85 -5.35 4.10 -6.35
C GLN A 85 -6.71 3.58 -6.84
N LEU A 86 -6.68 2.53 -7.64
CA LEU A 86 -7.88 1.84 -8.09
C LEU A 86 -7.87 0.39 -7.64
N LEU A 87 -8.94 -0.03 -6.97
CA LEU A 87 -9.18 -1.40 -6.57
C LEU A 87 -10.37 -1.97 -7.36
N LYS A 88 -10.17 -3.13 -7.98
CA LYS A 88 -11.25 -3.92 -8.56
C LYS A 88 -11.27 -5.33 -8.01
N ASN A 89 -12.49 -5.85 -7.84
CA ASN A 89 -12.74 -7.22 -7.42
C ASN A 89 -13.20 -8.03 -8.62
N VAL A 90 -12.58 -9.20 -8.83
CA VAL A 90 -12.97 -10.14 -9.89
C VAL A 90 -13.37 -11.46 -9.23
N THR A 91 -14.60 -11.89 -9.47
CA THR A 91 -15.09 -13.19 -8.98
C THR A 91 -14.42 -14.31 -9.77
N VAL A 92 -13.87 -15.30 -9.06
CA VAL A 92 -13.18 -16.45 -9.64
C VAL A 92 -13.74 -17.75 -9.05
N LYS A 93 -13.63 -18.85 -9.78
CA LYS A 93 -14.10 -20.16 -9.30
C LYS A 93 -13.13 -20.77 -8.29
N ASP A 94 -11.83 -20.66 -8.55
CA ASP A 94 -10.77 -21.18 -7.70
C ASP A 94 -9.66 -20.11 -7.51
N LYS A 95 -9.62 -19.51 -6.34
CA LYS A 95 -8.62 -18.49 -5.98
C LYS A 95 -7.19 -19.03 -5.98
N ASN A 96 -7.00 -20.26 -5.57
CA ASN A 96 -5.68 -20.86 -5.44
C ASN A 96 -5.12 -21.19 -6.82
N ALA A 97 -5.90 -21.87 -7.66
CA ALA A 97 -5.53 -22.14 -9.04
C ALA A 97 -5.21 -20.85 -9.83
N CYS A 98 -6.02 -19.79 -9.59
CA CYS A 98 -5.79 -18.49 -10.17
C CYS A 98 -4.44 -17.89 -9.79
N LEU A 99 -4.12 -17.87 -8.48
CA LEU A 99 -2.87 -17.27 -7.97
C LEU A 99 -1.61 -18.09 -8.29
N GLU A 100 -1.77 -19.40 -8.51
CA GLU A 100 -0.69 -20.31 -8.93
C GLU A 100 -0.44 -20.27 -10.45
N SER A 101 -1.32 -19.62 -11.23
CA SER A 101 -1.15 -19.48 -12.67
C SER A 101 0.10 -18.66 -13.00
N LYS A 102 0.97 -19.24 -13.83
CA LYS A 102 2.16 -18.57 -14.34
C LYS A 102 1.80 -17.43 -15.28
N GLU A 103 0.76 -17.63 -16.07
CA GLU A 103 0.28 -16.65 -17.02
C GLU A 103 -0.23 -15.38 -16.29
N LEU A 104 -0.96 -15.54 -15.18
CA LEU A 104 -1.35 -14.41 -14.35
C LEU A 104 -0.12 -13.69 -13.78
N GLN A 105 0.86 -14.45 -13.28
CA GLN A 105 2.07 -13.86 -12.74
C GLN A 105 2.84 -13.07 -13.81
N GLU A 106 2.92 -13.58 -15.04
CA GLU A 106 3.56 -12.87 -16.17
C GLU A 106 2.85 -11.54 -16.48
N VAL A 107 1.52 -11.51 -16.44
CA VAL A 107 0.73 -10.28 -16.65
C VAL A 107 0.96 -9.28 -15.52
N VAL A 108 0.99 -9.75 -14.28
CA VAL A 108 1.23 -8.93 -13.09
C VAL A 108 2.66 -8.35 -13.12
N ASP A 109 3.65 -9.18 -13.45
CA ASP A 109 5.06 -8.77 -13.56
C ASP A 109 5.25 -7.75 -14.69
N ALA A 110 4.57 -7.92 -15.81
CA ALA A 110 4.60 -6.96 -16.91
C ALA A 110 4.04 -5.59 -16.47
N VAL A 111 2.91 -5.58 -15.76
CA VAL A 111 2.35 -4.34 -15.20
C VAL A 111 3.30 -3.72 -14.16
N ALA A 112 3.89 -4.53 -13.29
CA ALA A 112 4.85 -4.05 -12.30
C ALA A 112 6.10 -3.42 -12.95
N ASN A 113 6.58 -4.02 -14.05
CA ASN A 113 7.71 -3.48 -14.82
C ASN A 113 7.33 -2.17 -15.53
N ASP A 114 6.14 -2.08 -16.12
CA ASP A 114 5.64 -0.87 -16.77
C ASP A 114 5.48 0.28 -15.78
N LEU A 115 5.01 0.00 -14.55
CA LEU A 115 4.89 0.98 -13.47
C LEU A 115 6.27 1.42 -12.92
N GLY A 116 7.24 0.53 -12.90
CA GLY A 116 8.58 0.78 -12.40
C GLY A 116 8.59 1.32 -10.97
N ASN A 117 9.20 2.50 -10.77
CA ASN A 117 9.23 3.18 -9.47
C ASN A 117 8.07 4.18 -9.28
N GLU A 118 7.18 4.31 -10.26
CA GLU A 118 6.13 5.32 -10.30
C GLU A 118 4.75 4.77 -10.00
N GLY A 119 4.70 3.56 -9.46
CA GLY A 119 3.46 2.92 -9.05
C GLY A 119 3.69 1.51 -8.53
N ARG A 120 2.60 0.83 -8.23
CA ARG A 120 2.62 -0.57 -7.80
C ARG A 120 1.32 -1.28 -8.16
N ILE A 121 1.42 -2.59 -8.31
CA ILE A 121 0.28 -3.49 -8.43
C ILE A 121 0.27 -4.47 -7.26
N LEU A 122 -0.93 -4.78 -6.77
CA LEU A 122 -1.15 -5.81 -5.76
C LEU A 122 -2.33 -6.67 -6.17
N VAL A 123 -2.09 -7.96 -6.33
CA VAL A 123 -3.11 -8.97 -6.63
C VAL A 123 -3.18 -9.93 -5.43
N ARG A 124 -4.36 -10.06 -4.83
CA ARG A 124 -4.54 -10.90 -3.64
C ARG A 124 -5.93 -11.51 -3.56
N PRO A 125 -6.08 -12.68 -2.91
CA PRO A 125 -7.39 -13.26 -2.69
C PRO A 125 -8.17 -12.49 -1.62
N SER A 126 -9.50 -12.49 -1.71
CA SER A 126 -10.35 -12.13 -0.58
C SER A 126 -10.31 -13.25 0.47
N GLY A 127 -10.28 -12.87 1.74
CA GLY A 127 -10.33 -13.84 2.84
C GLY A 127 -11.68 -14.56 2.94
N THR A 128 -12.76 -13.87 2.64
CA THR A 128 -14.13 -14.33 2.89
C THR A 128 -14.94 -14.63 1.63
N GLU A 129 -14.58 -14.07 0.49
CA GLU A 129 -15.34 -14.13 -0.75
C GLU A 129 -14.57 -14.86 -1.85
N PRO A 130 -15.26 -15.49 -2.83
CA PRO A 130 -14.62 -16.15 -3.97
C PRO A 130 -14.18 -15.13 -5.04
N LEU A 131 -13.29 -14.23 -4.67
CA LEU A 131 -12.80 -13.19 -5.56
C LEU A 131 -11.32 -12.89 -5.34
N ILE A 132 -10.71 -12.37 -6.41
CA ILE A 132 -9.37 -11.78 -6.42
C ILE A 132 -9.52 -10.25 -6.41
N ARG A 133 -8.71 -9.62 -5.58
CA ARG A 133 -8.61 -8.17 -5.48
C ARG A 133 -7.40 -7.71 -6.27
N VAL A 134 -7.64 -6.88 -7.29
CA VAL A 134 -6.60 -6.24 -8.10
C VAL A 134 -6.55 -4.78 -7.75
N MET A 135 -5.43 -4.33 -7.22
CA MET A 135 -5.19 -2.94 -6.84
C MET A 135 -3.99 -2.42 -7.63
N VAL A 136 -4.16 -1.25 -8.24
CA VAL A 136 -3.07 -0.50 -8.86
C VAL A 136 -3.02 0.90 -8.26
N GLU A 137 -1.82 1.35 -7.97
CA GLU A 137 -1.48 2.71 -7.58
C GLU A 137 -0.51 3.25 -8.63
N ALA A 138 -0.81 4.42 -9.21
CA ALA A 138 -0.03 5.01 -10.29
C ALA A 138 -0.12 6.55 -10.26
N LYS A 139 0.62 7.24 -11.12
CA LYS A 139 0.64 8.72 -11.18
C LYS A 139 -0.70 9.36 -11.49
N THR A 140 -1.55 8.70 -12.27
CA THR A 140 -2.85 9.23 -12.69
C THR A 140 -3.95 8.15 -12.61
N ASP A 141 -5.20 8.60 -12.49
CA ASP A 141 -6.36 7.72 -12.49
C ASP A 141 -6.49 6.92 -13.77
N GLU A 142 -6.11 7.50 -14.92
CA GLU A 142 -6.15 6.82 -16.21
C GLU A 142 -5.18 5.64 -16.26
N LEU A 143 -3.96 5.83 -15.72
CA LEU A 143 -2.97 4.74 -15.62
C LEU A 143 -3.45 3.64 -14.67
N CYS A 144 -4.05 4.02 -13.53
CA CYS A 144 -4.66 3.05 -12.63
C CYS A 144 -5.73 2.23 -13.34
N ALA A 145 -6.63 2.88 -14.07
CA ALA A 145 -7.70 2.22 -14.81
C ALA A 145 -7.17 1.30 -15.92
N GLN A 146 -6.16 1.75 -16.67
CA GLN A 146 -5.54 0.99 -17.73
C GLN A 146 -4.91 -0.31 -17.21
N TYR A 147 -4.11 -0.22 -16.16
CA TYR A 147 -3.39 -1.37 -15.63
C TYR A 147 -4.31 -2.33 -14.84
N VAL A 148 -5.27 -1.80 -14.08
CA VAL A 148 -6.29 -2.65 -13.45
C VAL A 148 -7.05 -3.42 -14.52
N LYS A 149 -7.50 -2.73 -15.57
CA LYS A 149 -8.24 -3.35 -16.67
C LYS A 149 -7.45 -4.48 -17.33
N ARG A 150 -6.16 -4.31 -17.60
CA ARG A 150 -5.31 -5.33 -18.20
C ARG A 150 -5.30 -6.64 -17.42
N VAL A 151 -5.25 -6.55 -16.07
CA VAL A 151 -5.25 -7.74 -15.22
C VAL A 151 -6.66 -8.30 -15.03
N THR A 152 -7.67 -7.45 -14.90
CA THR A 152 -9.06 -7.93 -14.75
C THR A 152 -9.59 -8.57 -16.01
N ASP A 153 -9.28 -8.03 -17.19
CA ASP A 153 -9.66 -8.66 -18.48
C ASP A 153 -9.03 -10.06 -18.61
N PHE A 154 -7.74 -10.20 -18.23
CA PHE A 154 -7.08 -11.50 -18.23
C PHE A 154 -7.78 -12.51 -17.29
N LEU A 155 -8.16 -12.09 -16.09
CA LEU A 155 -8.87 -12.94 -15.14
C LEU A 155 -10.25 -13.37 -15.65
N GLU A 156 -10.98 -12.46 -16.28
CA GLU A 156 -12.31 -12.71 -16.84
C GLU A 156 -12.24 -13.63 -18.06
N GLU A 157 -11.29 -13.44 -18.97
CA GLU A 157 -11.10 -14.23 -20.17
C GLU A 157 -10.69 -15.69 -19.90
N ASN A 158 -9.92 -15.91 -18.85
CA ASN A 158 -9.42 -17.25 -18.49
C ASN A 158 -10.36 -18.04 -17.55
N ASN A 159 -11.48 -17.46 -17.12
CA ASN A 159 -12.53 -18.13 -16.34
C ASN A 159 -12.02 -18.88 -15.10
N PHE A 160 -11.03 -18.33 -14.39
CA PHE A 160 -10.50 -18.92 -13.16
C PHE A 160 -11.57 -19.20 -12.10
#